data_4d8200164a3f294e517a7ca9ea2a3720
#
_entry.id   4d8200164a3f294e517a7ca9ea2a3720
#
_cell.length_a   1.000
_cell.length_b   1.000
_cell.length_c   1.000
_cell.angle_alpha   90.00
_cell.angle_beta   90.00
_cell.angle_gamma   90.00
#
_symmetry.space_group_name_H-M   'P 1'
#
loop_
_entity.id
_entity.type
_entity.pdbx_description
1 polymer ?
#
loop_
_entity_poly.entity_id
_entity_poly.type
_entity_poly.pdbx_seq_one_letter_code
_entity_poly.pdbx_strand_id
1 'polypeptide(L)'
;AARLNDYPSVYEGLKEMMAGKVNITYAKGSNLSSDAAYEERATMFGRSLNRDNRTDKEMLEEALKVAVNADVIVAALGESSEMSGESSSRTDLNIPDVQRTLLEALLKTGKPVVLTLFTGRPLTLTWEQENVPAILNVWFGGSEAAYAIGDVLFGDVNPSGKLTMTFPKNVGQIPLFYNHKNTGRPLKEGKWFEKFRSNYLDVDNDPLYPFGYGLSYTTFQYGDITLSAPAMDQDGSVTAVVTVTNTGKRDGAEVVQLYIRD
;
A
#
# COMPACT_ATOMS: atom_id res chain seq x y z
N ALA A 1 22.31 7.50 -10.32
CA ALA A 1 21.69 7.13 -9.05
C ALA A 1 21.69 8.36 -8.15
N ALA A 2 20.54 8.76 -7.63
CA ALA A 2 20.42 9.86 -6.70
C ALA A 2 21.25 9.59 -5.45
N ARG A 3 21.99 10.59 -4.98
CA ARG A 3 22.73 10.48 -3.73
C ARG A 3 21.71 10.55 -2.59
N LEU A 4 21.50 9.44 -1.94
CA LEU A 4 20.50 9.29 -0.89
C LEU A 4 20.71 10.19 0.36
N ASN A 5 21.82 10.90 0.47
CA ASN A 5 22.13 11.81 1.58
C ASN A 5 21.60 13.24 1.38
N ASP A 6 21.06 13.52 0.20
CA ASP A 6 20.70 14.88 -0.19
C ASP A 6 19.18 15.14 -0.04
N TYR A 7 18.40 14.14 0.42
CA TYR A 7 16.95 14.23 0.52
C TYR A 7 16.46 13.93 1.95
N PRO A 8 15.46 14.65 2.44
CA PRO A 8 14.95 14.46 3.78
C PRO A 8 14.29 13.09 3.96
N SER A 9 14.43 12.50 5.13
CA SER A 9 13.57 11.41 5.57
C SER A 9 12.12 11.91 5.74
N VAL A 10 11.16 10.97 5.84
CA VAL A 10 9.76 11.33 6.10
C VAL A 10 9.64 12.21 7.35
N TYR A 11 10.35 11.86 8.42
CA TYR A 11 10.35 12.65 9.66
C TYR A 11 10.86 14.09 9.44
N GLU A 12 11.99 14.24 8.76
CA GLU A 12 12.58 15.55 8.50
C GLU A 12 11.68 16.41 7.60
N GLY A 13 11.15 15.81 6.51
CA GLY A 13 10.24 16.53 5.61
C GLY A 13 8.95 16.94 6.28
N LEU A 14 8.30 16.05 7.05
CA LEU A 14 7.10 16.41 7.80
C LEU A 14 7.38 17.51 8.84
N LYS A 15 8.52 17.46 9.52
CA LYS A 15 8.91 18.45 10.50
C LYS A 15 9.14 19.82 9.86
N GLU A 16 9.75 19.85 8.68
CA GLU A 16 9.96 21.07 7.90
C GLU A 16 8.64 21.67 7.42
N MET A 17 7.79 20.87 6.75
CA MET A 17 6.50 21.30 6.20
C MET A 17 5.55 21.84 7.27
N MET A 18 5.57 21.22 8.45
CA MET A 18 4.64 21.53 9.54
C MET A 18 5.23 22.45 10.61
N ALA A 19 6.39 23.06 10.35
CA ALA A 19 7.03 23.96 11.30
C ALA A 19 6.08 25.08 11.75
N GLY A 20 5.89 25.20 13.05
CA GLY A 20 4.98 26.19 13.68
C GLY A 20 3.48 25.87 13.56
N LYS A 21 3.09 24.79 12.90
CA LYS A 21 1.68 24.36 12.74
C LYS A 21 1.37 23.11 13.58
N VAL A 22 2.25 22.11 13.53
CA VAL A 22 2.08 20.81 14.18
C VAL A 22 3.37 20.41 14.88
N ASN A 23 3.25 19.83 16.07
CA ASN A 23 4.40 19.26 16.79
C ASN A 23 4.65 17.83 16.30
N ILE A 24 5.73 17.62 15.56
CA ILE A 24 6.14 16.31 15.05
C ILE A 24 7.18 15.71 16.01
N THR A 25 6.85 14.59 16.59
CA THR A 25 7.74 13.78 17.45
C THR A 25 8.10 12.47 16.75
N TYR A 26 9.20 11.87 17.14
CA TYR A 26 9.72 10.66 16.49
C TYR A 26 10.16 9.62 17.52
N ALA A 27 9.88 8.37 17.21
CA ALA A 27 10.51 7.21 17.82
C ALA A 27 10.80 6.17 16.74
N LYS A 28 11.92 5.48 16.82
CA LYS A 28 12.29 4.45 15.84
C LYS A 28 11.33 3.25 15.88
N GLY A 29 10.90 2.84 17.06
CA GLY A 29 9.91 1.81 17.29
C GLY A 29 10.37 0.38 17.07
N SER A 30 11.09 0.09 15.98
CA SER A 30 11.65 -1.24 15.71
C SER A 30 12.88 -1.16 14.79
N ASN A 31 13.62 -2.24 14.69
CA ASN A 31 14.52 -2.50 13.57
C ASN A 31 13.71 -2.98 12.34
N LEU A 32 14.37 -3.28 11.24
CA LEU A 32 13.70 -3.80 10.03
C LEU A 32 13.10 -5.20 10.30
N SER A 33 13.84 -6.07 10.98
CA SER A 33 13.44 -7.43 11.35
C SER A 33 14.03 -7.82 12.70
N SER A 34 13.44 -8.79 13.40
CA SER A 34 14.02 -9.42 14.59
C SER A 34 15.31 -10.19 14.27
N ASP A 35 15.39 -10.79 13.08
CA ASP A 35 16.55 -11.54 12.59
C ASP A 35 17.61 -10.60 12.01
N ALA A 36 18.68 -10.38 12.77
CA ALA A 36 19.80 -9.54 12.35
C ALA A 36 20.51 -10.06 11.08
N ALA A 37 20.61 -11.38 10.92
CA ALA A 37 21.24 -11.96 9.73
C ALA A 37 20.35 -11.80 8.49
N TYR A 38 19.04 -11.85 8.65
CA TYR A 38 18.10 -11.49 7.58
C TYR A 38 18.21 -10.01 7.21
N GLU A 39 18.26 -9.14 8.21
CA GLU A 39 18.41 -7.70 8.00
C GLU A 39 19.70 -7.35 7.26
N GLU A 40 20.81 -8.00 7.61
CA GLU A 40 22.10 -7.84 6.89
C GLU A 40 21.96 -8.22 5.42
N ARG A 41 21.36 -9.37 5.10
CA ARG A 41 21.10 -9.78 3.71
C ARG A 41 20.17 -8.83 2.98
N ALA A 42 19.14 -8.34 3.66
CA ALA A 42 18.13 -7.42 3.11
C ALA A 42 18.64 -5.99 2.91
N THR A 43 19.91 -5.71 3.22
CA THR A 43 20.53 -4.39 3.08
C THR A 43 21.93 -4.44 2.44
N MET A 44 22.32 -5.61 1.92
CA MET A 44 23.70 -5.92 1.50
C MET A 44 24.29 -4.94 0.48
N PHE A 45 23.51 -4.49 -0.50
CA PHE A 45 23.95 -3.58 -1.56
C PHE A 45 23.36 -2.16 -1.41
N GLY A 46 22.46 -1.99 -0.47
CA GLY A 46 21.87 -0.72 -0.13
C GLY A 46 22.71 0.05 0.88
N ARG A 47 22.09 1.05 1.48
CA ARG A 47 22.66 1.65 2.69
C ARG A 47 22.61 0.64 3.81
N SER A 48 23.70 0.49 4.52
CA SER A 48 23.64 -0.18 5.81
C SER A 48 22.60 0.56 6.66
N LEU A 49 21.51 -0.11 6.95
CA LEU A 49 20.60 0.35 7.98
C LEU A 49 21.41 0.22 9.28
N ASN A 50 21.61 1.34 9.97
CA ASN A 50 22.21 1.28 11.30
C ASN A 50 21.22 0.56 12.22
N ARG A 51 21.40 -0.77 12.35
CA ARG A 51 20.62 -1.55 13.29
C ARG A 51 20.80 -0.94 14.69
N ASP A 52 19.70 -0.69 15.35
CA ASP A 52 19.71 -0.23 16.74
C ASP A 52 20.08 -1.41 17.64
N ASN A 53 21.00 -1.18 18.58
CA ASN A 53 21.47 -2.20 19.52
C ASN A 53 20.53 -2.38 20.72
N ARG A 54 19.51 -1.53 20.87
CA ARG A 54 18.47 -1.70 21.87
C ARG A 54 17.65 -2.94 21.54
N THR A 55 17.06 -3.53 22.55
CA THR A 55 16.12 -4.62 22.37
C THR A 55 14.83 -4.14 21.69
N ASP A 56 14.13 -5.03 20.99
CA ASP A 56 12.83 -4.72 20.41
C ASP A 56 11.84 -4.19 21.45
N LYS A 57 11.92 -4.70 22.69
CA LYS A 57 11.10 -4.23 23.81
C LYS A 57 11.40 -2.78 24.18
N GLU A 58 12.65 -2.39 24.30
CA GLU A 58 13.05 -1.01 24.64
C GLU A 58 12.59 -0.01 23.58
N MET A 59 12.75 -0.37 22.28
CA MET A 59 12.29 0.46 21.17
C MET A 59 10.77 0.59 21.15
N LEU A 60 10.06 -0.51 21.38
CA LEU A 60 8.60 -0.51 21.46
C LEU A 60 8.09 0.35 22.62
N GLU A 61 8.69 0.23 23.81
CA GLU A 61 8.33 1.04 24.99
C GLU A 61 8.55 2.53 24.75
N GLU A 62 9.64 2.91 24.08
CA GLU A 62 9.89 4.30 23.64
C GLU A 62 8.79 4.78 22.70
N ALA A 63 8.49 4.01 21.67
CA ALA A 63 7.46 4.37 20.70
C ALA A 63 6.09 4.55 21.36
N LEU A 64 5.71 3.67 22.29
CA LEU A 64 4.45 3.79 23.02
C LEU A 64 4.41 5.03 23.93
N LYS A 65 5.53 5.41 24.58
CA LYS A 65 5.61 6.65 25.38
C LYS A 65 5.39 7.90 24.52
N VAL A 66 5.89 7.90 23.29
CA VAL A 66 5.66 8.98 22.33
C VAL A 66 4.22 8.96 21.84
N ALA A 67 3.73 7.78 21.45
CA ALA A 67 2.43 7.58 20.83
C ALA A 67 1.25 8.01 21.72
N VAL A 68 1.28 7.72 23.01
CA VAL A 68 0.18 8.07 23.93
C VAL A 68 -0.05 9.58 24.04
N ASN A 69 0.96 10.39 23.76
CA ASN A 69 0.91 11.85 23.78
C ASN A 69 0.61 12.46 22.40
N ALA A 70 0.49 11.65 21.35
CA ALA A 70 0.16 12.11 20.01
C ALA A 70 -1.36 12.16 19.79
N ASP A 71 -1.79 13.04 18.90
CA ASP A 71 -3.18 13.07 18.43
C ASP A 71 -3.40 12.07 17.29
N VAL A 72 -2.39 11.88 16.45
CA VAL A 72 -2.36 10.93 15.33
C VAL A 72 -0.97 10.29 15.25
N ILE A 73 -0.92 9.02 14.93
CA ILE A 73 0.31 8.26 14.73
C ILE A 73 0.50 7.99 13.24
N VAL A 74 1.65 8.36 12.69
CA VAL A 74 2.08 7.98 11.35
C VAL A 74 3.09 6.84 11.48
N ALA A 75 2.69 5.63 11.16
CA ALA A 75 3.54 4.44 11.21
C ALA A 75 4.19 4.22 9.82
N ALA A 76 5.43 4.69 9.66
CA ALA A 76 6.21 4.51 8.44
C ALA A 76 6.92 3.15 8.48
N LEU A 77 6.31 2.14 7.86
CA LEU A 77 6.72 0.74 7.93
C LEU A 77 6.82 0.12 6.53
N GLY A 78 7.39 -1.07 6.44
CA GLY A 78 7.45 -1.83 5.21
C GLY A 78 8.80 -2.48 4.94
N GLU A 79 9.13 -2.58 3.67
CA GLU A 79 10.36 -3.19 3.17
C GLU A 79 11.51 -2.18 3.05
N SER A 80 12.74 -2.66 3.18
CA SER A 80 13.91 -1.92 2.67
C SER A 80 13.96 -2.02 1.14
N SER A 81 14.69 -1.11 0.49
CA SER A 81 14.88 -1.13 -0.97
C SER A 81 15.44 -2.47 -1.47
N GLU A 82 16.38 -3.05 -0.75
CA GLU A 82 17.03 -4.31 -1.12
C GLU A 82 16.14 -5.54 -0.95
N MET A 83 15.09 -5.46 -0.15
CA MET A 83 14.10 -6.55 -0.07
C MET A 83 13.31 -6.73 -1.36
N SER A 84 13.25 -5.69 -2.19
CA SER A 84 12.57 -5.68 -3.50
C SER A 84 13.53 -5.39 -4.65
N GLY A 85 14.82 -5.39 -4.42
CA GLY A 85 15.87 -5.16 -5.41
C GLY A 85 16.07 -6.34 -6.38
N GLU A 86 17.03 -6.21 -7.27
CA GLU A 86 17.41 -7.28 -8.20
C GLU A 86 17.83 -8.54 -7.43
N SER A 87 17.33 -9.70 -7.86
CA SER A 87 17.59 -11.01 -7.23
C SER A 87 17.07 -11.15 -5.78
N SER A 88 16.14 -10.32 -5.36
CA SER A 88 15.60 -10.30 -4.00
C SER A 88 14.19 -10.86 -3.94
N SER A 89 14.08 -12.19 -3.94
CA SER A 89 12.80 -12.90 -3.79
C SER A 89 12.47 -13.15 -2.32
N ARG A 90 11.18 -13.06 -1.98
CA ARG A 90 10.66 -13.37 -0.65
C ARG A 90 9.59 -14.44 -0.72
N THR A 91 9.57 -15.34 0.25
CA THR A 91 8.54 -16.38 0.41
C THR A 91 7.44 -15.96 1.37
N ASP A 92 7.75 -15.08 2.33
CA ASP A 92 6.79 -14.41 3.19
C ASP A 92 6.60 -12.97 2.68
N LEU A 93 5.37 -12.61 2.33
CA LEU A 93 4.99 -11.30 1.81
C LEU A 93 4.28 -10.43 2.84
N ASN A 94 4.36 -10.76 4.11
CA ASN A 94 3.87 -9.90 5.18
C ASN A 94 4.84 -8.74 5.45
N ILE A 95 4.35 -7.71 6.15
CA ILE A 95 5.22 -6.71 6.79
C ILE A 95 6.15 -7.45 7.77
N PRO A 96 7.45 -7.09 7.84
CA PRO A 96 8.39 -7.74 8.74
C PRO A 96 7.89 -7.83 10.19
N ASP A 97 8.23 -8.92 10.87
CA ASP A 97 7.68 -9.37 12.15
C ASP A 97 7.64 -8.32 13.28
N VAL A 98 8.78 -7.67 13.56
CA VAL A 98 8.87 -6.65 14.61
C VAL A 98 8.06 -5.39 14.28
N GLN A 99 7.95 -5.05 13.00
CA GLN A 99 7.15 -3.93 12.53
C GLN A 99 5.66 -4.21 12.71
N ARG A 100 5.25 -5.46 12.47
CA ARG A 100 3.89 -5.90 12.73
C ARG A 100 3.55 -5.83 14.22
N THR A 101 4.45 -6.30 15.07
CA THR A 101 4.32 -6.21 16.54
C THR A 101 4.19 -4.75 16.99
N LEU A 102 5.01 -3.85 16.44
CA LEU A 102 4.92 -2.41 16.69
C LEU A 102 3.54 -1.87 16.28
N LEU A 103 3.08 -2.17 15.07
CA LEU A 103 1.79 -1.68 14.56
C LEU A 103 0.62 -2.14 15.43
N GLU A 104 0.61 -3.40 15.85
CA GLU A 104 -0.39 -3.94 16.79
C GLU A 104 -0.41 -3.20 18.13
N ALA A 105 0.76 -2.87 18.65
CA ALA A 105 0.88 -2.16 19.91
C ALA A 105 0.43 -0.68 19.79
N LEU A 106 0.77 -0.03 18.67
CA LEU A 106 0.33 1.33 18.39
C LEU A 106 -1.20 1.43 18.27
N LEU A 107 -1.85 0.48 17.61
CA LEU A 107 -3.31 0.41 17.50
C LEU A 107 -3.98 0.26 18.89
N LYS A 108 -3.37 -0.49 19.81
CA LYS A 108 -3.87 -0.65 21.18
C LYS A 108 -3.84 0.62 22.02
N THR A 109 -3.13 1.66 21.59
CA THR A 109 -3.15 2.97 22.28
C THR A 109 -4.49 3.68 22.15
N GLY A 110 -5.34 3.26 21.19
CA GLY A 110 -6.61 3.91 20.85
C GLY A 110 -6.45 5.21 20.06
N LYS A 111 -5.24 5.58 19.68
CA LYS A 111 -4.98 6.75 18.82
C LYS A 111 -5.22 6.38 17.35
N PRO A 112 -5.67 7.33 16.51
CA PRO A 112 -5.70 7.12 15.07
C PRO A 112 -4.31 6.77 14.53
N VAL A 113 -4.20 5.68 13.77
CA VAL A 113 -2.97 5.23 13.14
C VAL A 113 -3.12 5.29 11.63
N VAL A 114 -2.18 5.93 10.95
CA VAL A 114 -2.02 5.89 9.50
C VAL A 114 -0.78 5.06 9.19
N LEU A 115 -0.96 3.94 8.52
CA LEU A 115 0.15 3.14 7.99
C LEU A 115 0.64 3.77 6.68
N THR A 116 1.84 4.32 6.69
CA THR A 116 2.55 4.75 5.49
C THR A 116 3.46 3.61 5.08
N LEU A 117 3.03 2.86 4.06
CA LEU A 117 3.64 1.59 3.67
C LEU A 117 4.67 1.79 2.57
N PHE A 118 5.92 1.44 2.86
CA PHE A 118 7.02 1.37 1.91
C PHE A 118 7.22 -0.06 1.43
N THR A 119 7.11 -0.27 0.12
CA THR A 119 7.31 -1.60 -0.48
C THR A 119 7.61 -1.48 -1.96
N GLY A 120 8.34 -2.43 -2.51
CA GLY A 120 8.58 -2.54 -3.96
C GLY A 120 7.73 -3.64 -4.61
N ARG A 121 6.84 -4.27 -3.86
CA ARG A 121 5.96 -5.36 -4.32
C ARG A 121 4.61 -5.34 -3.60
N PRO A 122 3.56 -5.98 -4.15
CA PRO A 122 2.35 -6.26 -3.38
C PRO A 122 2.65 -7.16 -2.18
N LEU A 123 2.25 -6.70 -0.99
CA LEU A 123 2.32 -7.47 0.25
C LEU A 123 0.95 -8.10 0.57
N THR A 124 0.95 -9.11 1.44
CA THR A 124 -0.26 -9.67 2.00
C THR A 124 -0.69 -8.83 3.21
N LEU A 125 -1.66 -7.94 2.99
CA LEU A 125 -2.09 -6.93 3.96
C LEU A 125 -3.48 -7.21 4.55
N THR A 126 -3.90 -8.47 4.57
CA THR A 126 -5.27 -8.84 5.01
C THR A 126 -5.56 -8.36 6.42
N TRP A 127 -4.64 -8.56 7.34
CA TRP A 127 -4.84 -8.08 8.70
C TRP A 127 -4.77 -6.55 8.81
N GLU A 128 -3.85 -5.91 8.09
CA GLU A 128 -3.72 -4.45 8.04
C GLU A 128 -5.01 -3.82 7.51
N GLN A 129 -5.59 -4.39 6.48
CA GLN A 129 -6.88 -3.98 5.93
C GLN A 129 -8.02 -4.04 6.95
N GLU A 130 -8.02 -5.04 7.81
CA GLU A 130 -9.06 -5.24 8.82
C GLU A 130 -8.88 -4.37 10.07
N ASN A 131 -7.64 -4.00 10.41
CA ASN A 131 -7.32 -3.41 11.71
C ASN A 131 -6.79 -1.98 11.63
N VAL A 132 -6.24 -1.54 10.51
CA VAL A 132 -5.64 -0.20 10.37
C VAL A 132 -6.63 0.76 9.70
N PRO A 133 -6.97 1.88 10.34
CA PRO A 133 -7.96 2.82 9.83
C PRO A 133 -7.62 3.43 8.47
N ALA A 134 -6.34 3.65 8.19
CA ALA A 134 -5.87 4.23 6.94
C ALA A 134 -4.52 3.65 6.53
N ILE A 135 -4.40 3.29 5.25
CA ILE A 135 -3.17 2.76 4.64
C ILE A 135 -2.82 3.64 3.44
N LEU A 136 -1.66 4.25 3.46
CA LEU A 136 -1.07 4.99 2.34
C LEU A 136 0.09 4.16 1.78
N ASN A 137 -0.11 3.51 0.64
CA ASN A 137 0.95 2.78 -0.04
C ASN A 137 1.78 3.75 -0.88
N VAL A 138 3.02 3.99 -0.45
CA VAL A 138 3.91 4.99 -1.06
C VAL A 138 4.93 4.40 -2.02
N TRP A 139 5.00 3.08 -2.12
CA TRP A 139 6.05 2.40 -2.86
C TRP A 139 7.43 2.91 -2.42
N PHE A 140 8.32 3.21 -3.37
CA PHE A 140 9.57 3.93 -3.17
C PHE A 140 9.49 5.27 -3.91
N GLY A 141 9.06 6.31 -3.20
CA GLY A 141 8.61 7.58 -3.77
C GLY A 141 9.69 8.52 -4.32
N GLY A 142 10.98 8.15 -4.25
CA GLY A 142 12.09 9.00 -4.75
C GLY A 142 12.42 10.18 -3.84
N SER A 143 13.04 11.20 -4.42
CA SER A 143 13.64 12.33 -3.69
C SER A 143 12.64 13.21 -2.95
N GLU A 144 11.47 13.41 -3.53
CA GLU A 144 10.42 14.29 -2.99
C GLU A 144 9.37 13.54 -2.17
N ALA A 145 9.62 12.25 -1.88
CA ALA A 145 8.67 11.38 -1.19
C ALA A 145 8.19 11.94 0.15
N ALA A 146 9.08 12.54 0.93
CA ALA A 146 8.75 13.08 2.25
C ALA A 146 7.70 14.19 2.16
N TYR A 147 7.85 15.09 1.20
CA TYR A 147 6.92 16.20 0.96
C TYR A 147 5.59 15.71 0.37
N ALA A 148 5.64 14.83 -0.64
CA ALA A 148 4.44 14.24 -1.24
C ALA A 148 3.60 13.44 -0.23
N ILE A 149 4.24 12.71 0.67
CA ILE A 149 3.56 12.01 1.78
C ILE A 149 2.90 13.04 2.71
N GLY A 150 3.60 14.13 3.04
CA GLY A 150 3.07 15.21 3.86
C GLY A 150 1.84 15.85 3.23
N ASP A 151 1.90 16.23 1.97
CA ASP A 151 0.79 16.82 1.22
C ASP A 151 -0.47 15.97 1.28
N VAL A 152 -0.32 14.65 1.12
CA VAL A 152 -1.44 13.71 1.23
C VAL A 152 -1.92 13.59 2.68
N LEU A 153 -1.03 13.37 3.65
CA LEU A 153 -1.39 13.17 5.05
C LEU A 153 -2.13 14.38 5.64
N PHE A 154 -1.72 15.59 5.28
CA PHE A 154 -2.35 16.83 5.77
C PHE A 154 -3.47 17.35 4.87
N GLY A 155 -3.68 16.71 3.73
CA GLY A 155 -4.81 16.98 2.84
C GLY A 155 -4.62 18.19 1.92
N ASP A 156 -3.39 18.65 1.73
CA ASP A 156 -3.03 19.68 0.76
C ASP A 156 -3.19 19.15 -0.68
N VAL A 157 -2.96 17.84 -0.86
CA VAL A 157 -3.21 17.10 -2.10
C VAL A 157 -4.21 15.98 -1.87
N ASN A 158 -5.22 15.90 -2.73
CA ASN A 158 -6.17 14.78 -2.74
C ASN A 158 -5.54 13.60 -3.53
N PRO A 159 -5.36 12.41 -2.91
CA PRO A 159 -4.77 11.28 -3.59
C PRO A 159 -5.62 10.83 -4.78
N SER A 160 -5.00 10.63 -5.93
CA SER A 160 -5.63 10.14 -7.16
C SER A 160 -4.96 8.89 -7.73
N GLY A 161 -3.84 8.47 -7.14
CA GLY A 161 -3.10 7.30 -7.57
C GLY A 161 -3.90 6.01 -7.41
N LYS A 162 -3.79 5.12 -8.41
CA LYS A 162 -4.38 3.78 -8.38
C LYS A 162 -3.28 2.73 -8.38
N LEU A 163 -3.53 1.60 -7.72
CA LEU A 163 -2.59 0.50 -7.69
C LEU A 163 -2.30 -0.03 -9.08
N THR A 164 -1.02 -0.18 -9.40
CA THR A 164 -0.53 -0.70 -10.67
C THR A 164 -0.23 -2.20 -10.62
N MET A 165 -0.51 -2.83 -9.50
CA MET A 165 -0.37 -4.26 -9.28
C MET A 165 -1.52 -4.78 -8.41
N THR A 166 -1.85 -6.07 -8.58
CA THR A 166 -2.85 -6.77 -7.77
C THR A 166 -2.24 -7.21 -6.44
N PHE A 167 -2.88 -6.91 -5.33
CA PHE A 167 -2.45 -7.33 -4.00
C PHE A 167 -3.18 -8.61 -3.58
N PRO A 168 -2.47 -9.68 -3.23
CA PRO A 168 -3.09 -10.94 -2.80
C PRO A 168 -3.58 -10.86 -1.34
N LYS A 169 -4.56 -11.68 -0.99
CA LYS A 169 -4.94 -11.95 0.41
C LYS A 169 -3.94 -12.89 1.07
N ASN A 170 -3.38 -13.80 0.28
CA ASN A 170 -2.49 -14.85 0.75
C ASN A 170 -1.43 -15.17 -0.30
N VAL A 171 -0.23 -15.51 0.14
CA VAL A 171 0.89 -15.88 -0.75
C VAL A 171 0.54 -17.06 -1.65
N GLY A 172 -0.33 -17.98 -1.19
CA GLY A 172 -0.79 -19.12 -1.97
C GLY A 172 -1.64 -18.78 -3.20
N GLN A 173 -2.14 -17.54 -3.33
CA GLN A 173 -2.88 -17.09 -4.50
C GLN A 173 -1.96 -16.71 -5.69
N ILE A 174 -0.66 -16.56 -5.47
CA ILE A 174 0.29 -16.10 -6.49
C ILE A 174 0.62 -17.24 -7.47
N PRO A 175 0.64 -16.96 -8.78
CA PRO A 175 0.50 -15.66 -9.46
C PRO A 175 -0.94 -15.15 -9.51
N LEU A 176 -1.16 -13.89 -9.20
CA LEU A 176 -2.46 -13.22 -9.21
C LEU A 176 -2.37 -11.89 -9.96
N PHE A 177 -3.13 -11.75 -11.05
CA PHE A 177 -3.13 -10.56 -11.91
C PHE A 177 -4.49 -10.40 -12.59
N TYR A 178 -4.88 -9.14 -12.88
CA TYR A 178 -6.23 -8.82 -13.35
C TYR A 178 -6.60 -9.42 -14.72
N ASN A 179 -5.62 -9.63 -15.59
CA ASN A 179 -5.83 -10.14 -16.96
C ASN A 179 -5.55 -11.64 -17.09
N HIS A 180 -5.70 -12.42 -16.01
CA HIS A 180 -5.58 -13.89 -16.10
C HIS A 180 -6.66 -14.47 -16.99
N LYS A 181 -6.28 -15.50 -17.76
CA LYS A 181 -7.23 -16.23 -18.60
C LYS A 181 -8.00 -17.27 -17.80
N ASN A 182 -9.19 -17.58 -18.28
CA ASN A 182 -9.99 -18.63 -17.68
C ASN A 182 -9.24 -19.98 -17.72
N THR A 183 -9.36 -20.73 -16.64
CA THR A 183 -8.94 -22.13 -16.59
C THR A 183 -10.00 -23.03 -17.24
N GLY A 184 -9.71 -24.34 -17.42
CA GLY A 184 -10.68 -25.28 -18.00
C GLY A 184 -11.96 -25.46 -17.16
N ARG A 185 -11.92 -25.12 -15.86
CA ARG A 185 -13.07 -25.20 -14.95
C ARG A 185 -13.13 -23.96 -14.05
N PRO A 186 -13.41 -22.79 -14.60
CA PRO A 186 -13.48 -21.56 -13.80
C PRO A 186 -14.62 -21.65 -12.78
N LEU A 187 -14.43 -20.98 -11.65
CA LEU A 187 -15.49 -20.81 -10.68
C LEU A 187 -16.58 -19.90 -11.30
N LYS A 188 -17.84 -20.20 -11.03
CA LYS A 188 -18.96 -19.37 -11.49
C LYS A 188 -18.99 -18.06 -10.69
N GLU A 189 -19.39 -17.00 -11.35
CA GLU A 189 -19.58 -15.69 -10.73
C GLU A 189 -20.50 -15.80 -9.49
N GLY A 190 -20.14 -15.07 -8.43
CA GLY A 190 -20.88 -15.08 -7.16
C GLY A 190 -20.71 -16.34 -6.32
N LYS A 191 -19.86 -17.29 -6.73
CA LYS A 191 -19.51 -18.45 -5.91
C LYS A 191 -18.15 -18.27 -5.26
N TRP A 192 -18.09 -18.60 -3.98
CA TRP A 192 -16.84 -18.64 -3.24
C TRP A 192 -16.09 -19.98 -3.42
N PHE A 193 -16.81 -21.06 -3.45
CA PHE A 193 -16.29 -22.41 -3.59
C PHE A 193 -17.25 -23.32 -4.36
N GLU A 194 -16.69 -24.15 -5.22
CA GLU A 194 -17.41 -25.27 -5.85
C GLU A 194 -16.42 -26.41 -6.09
N LYS A 195 -16.78 -27.64 -5.69
CA LYS A 195 -15.91 -28.80 -5.87
C LYS A 195 -15.64 -29.06 -7.37
N PHE A 196 -14.39 -29.40 -7.69
CA PHE A 196 -13.89 -29.62 -9.04
C PHE A 196 -13.78 -28.36 -9.92
N ARG A 197 -13.78 -27.17 -9.31
CA ARG A 197 -13.50 -25.90 -9.96
C ARG A 197 -12.13 -25.36 -9.54
N SER A 198 -11.64 -24.36 -10.26
CA SER A 198 -10.42 -23.64 -9.91
C SER A 198 -10.71 -22.66 -8.78
N ASN A 199 -10.55 -23.12 -7.57
CA ASN A 199 -10.69 -22.34 -6.33
C ASN A 199 -9.82 -22.93 -5.20
N TYR A 200 -9.65 -22.15 -4.14
CA TYR A 200 -8.97 -22.57 -2.92
C TYR A 200 -10.00 -23.07 -1.89
N LEU A 201 -9.50 -23.78 -0.85
CA LEU A 201 -10.34 -24.26 0.25
C LEU A 201 -10.51 -23.21 1.37
N ASP A 202 -9.55 -22.31 1.51
CA ASP A 202 -9.32 -21.46 2.67
C ASP A 202 -9.31 -19.96 2.35
N VAL A 203 -9.31 -19.60 1.08
CA VAL A 203 -9.39 -18.22 0.60
C VAL A 203 -10.19 -18.18 -0.70
N ASP A 204 -10.94 -17.11 -0.96
CA ASP A 204 -11.61 -16.93 -2.24
C ASP A 204 -10.61 -16.57 -3.37
N ASN A 205 -11.09 -16.52 -4.59
CA ASN A 205 -10.25 -16.19 -5.75
C ASN A 205 -9.99 -14.68 -5.91
N ASP A 206 -10.72 -13.85 -5.16
CA ASP A 206 -10.60 -12.39 -5.30
C ASP A 206 -9.32 -11.88 -4.65
N PRO A 207 -8.70 -10.84 -5.21
CA PRO A 207 -7.57 -10.18 -4.57
C PRO A 207 -8.01 -9.42 -3.32
N LEU A 208 -7.04 -9.05 -2.48
CA LEU A 208 -7.26 -8.08 -1.42
C LEU A 208 -7.53 -6.69 -2.01
N TYR A 209 -6.65 -6.24 -2.89
CA TYR A 209 -6.84 -5.04 -3.70
C TYR A 209 -6.59 -5.36 -5.17
N PRO A 210 -7.57 -5.13 -6.05
CA PRO A 210 -7.38 -5.35 -7.48
C PRO A 210 -6.44 -4.30 -8.08
N PHE A 211 -5.86 -4.61 -9.24
CA PHE A 211 -5.25 -3.62 -10.11
C PHE A 211 -6.23 -2.45 -10.33
N GLY A 212 -5.73 -1.23 -10.27
CA GLY A 212 -6.56 -0.04 -10.46
C GLY A 212 -7.32 0.42 -9.20
N TYR A 213 -7.18 -0.27 -8.07
CA TYR A 213 -7.80 0.15 -6.81
C TYR A 213 -7.10 1.39 -6.22
N GLY A 214 -7.87 2.28 -5.61
CA GLY A 214 -7.38 3.42 -4.86
C GLY A 214 -8.52 4.36 -4.45
N LEU A 215 -8.44 4.86 -3.22
CA LEU A 215 -9.42 5.78 -2.65
C LEU A 215 -9.00 7.24 -2.87
N SER A 216 -9.96 8.15 -2.74
CA SER A 216 -9.79 9.60 -2.82
C SER A 216 -10.43 10.26 -1.59
N TYR A 217 -10.07 11.50 -1.31
CA TYR A 217 -10.75 12.32 -0.29
C TYR A 217 -12.07 12.92 -0.79
N THR A 218 -12.46 12.62 -2.02
CA THR A 218 -13.76 12.92 -2.60
C THR A 218 -14.38 11.64 -3.17
N THR A 219 -15.59 11.73 -3.71
CA THR A 219 -16.30 10.62 -4.31
C THR A 219 -16.64 10.92 -5.76
N PHE A 220 -16.51 9.89 -6.61
CA PHE A 220 -16.88 9.97 -8.02
C PHE A 220 -17.99 9.01 -8.31
N GLN A 221 -18.94 9.46 -9.11
CA GLN A 221 -20.04 8.64 -9.63
C GLN A 221 -19.84 8.47 -11.12
N TYR A 222 -19.94 7.23 -11.57
CA TYR A 222 -19.93 6.87 -12.98
C TYR A 222 -21.36 6.70 -13.45
N GLY A 223 -21.69 7.32 -14.57
CA GLY A 223 -22.93 7.08 -15.30
C GLY A 223 -22.84 5.78 -16.12
N ASP A 224 -23.92 5.47 -16.83
CA ASP A 224 -23.96 4.32 -17.72
C ASP A 224 -23.01 4.52 -18.90
N ILE A 225 -22.34 3.44 -19.30
CA ILE A 225 -21.50 3.43 -20.49
C ILE A 225 -22.40 3.35 -21.73
N THR A 226 -22.14 4.19 -22.70
CA THR A 226 -22.80 4.15 -24.02
C THR A 226 -21.77 3.84 -25.10
N LEU A 227 -22.16 2.99 -26.04
CA LEU A 227 -21.33 2.63 -27.17
C LEU A 227 -21.92 3.22 -28.45
N SER A 228 -21.08 3.72 -29.36
CA SER A 228 -21.51 4.27 -30.64
C SER A 228 -22.10 3.21 -31.59
N ALA A 229 -21.79 1.93 -31.36
CA ALA A 229 -22.35 0.79 -32.09
C ALA A 229 -22.28 -0.48 -31.20
N PRO A 230 -23.23 -1.42 -31.37
CA PRO A 230 -23.24 -2.69 -30.62
C PRO A 230 -22.22 -3.71 -31.13
N ALA A 231 -21.69 -3.50 -32.30
CA ALA A 231 -20.69 -4.34 -32.97
C ALA A 231 -19.80 -3.52 -33.89
N MET A 232 -18.65 -4.04 -34.25
CA MET A 232 -17.74 -3.45 -35.25
C MET A 232 -17.12 -4.55 -36.08
N ASP A 233 -16.74 -4.19 -37.30
CA ASP A 233 -15.91 -5.02 -38.14
C ASP A 233 -14.45 -5.03 -37.69
N GLN A 234 -13.63 -5.93 -38.21
CA GLN A 234 -12.22 -6.11 -37.80
C GLN A 234 -11.41 -4.81 -37.90
N ASP A 235 -11.67 -3.99 -38.92
CA ASP A 235 -11.00 -2.70 -39.17
C ASP A 235 -11.83 -1.50 -38.67
N GLY A 236 -12.90 -1.77 -37.94
CA GLY A 236 -13.82 -0.76 -37.42
C GLY A 236 -13.37 -0.16 -36.08
N SER A 237 -14.16 0.80 -35.60
CA SER A 237 -14.00 1.38 -34.27
C SER A 237 -15.35 1.58 -33.59
N VAL A 238 -15.35 1.43 -32.27
CA VAL A 238 -16.49 1.75 -31.42
C VAL A 238 -16.03 2.77 -30.39
N THR A 239 -16.79 3.85 -30.20
CA THR A 239 -16.54 4.84 -29.17
C THR A 239 -17.36 4.49 -27.94
N ALA A 240 -16.67 4.35 -26.79
CA ALA A 240 -17.29 4.21 -25.50
C ALA A 240 -17.32 5.57 -24.79
N VAL A 241 -18.46 5.98 -24.26
CA VAL A 241 -18.63 7.24 -23.54
C VAL A 241 -19.22 6.96 -22.16
N VAL A 242 -18.64 7.58 -21.16
CA VAL A 242 -19.14 7.55 -19.78
C VAL A 242 -19.02 8.96 -19.18
N THR A 243 -20.03 9.35 -18.38
CA THR A 243 -19.98 10.58 -17.60
C THR A 243 -19.41 10.27 -16.22
N VAL A 244 -18.39 11.00 -15.80
CA VAL A 244 -17.84 10.92 -14.44
C VAL A 244 -18.13 12.24 -13.72
N THR A 245 -18.78 12.15 -12.57
CA THR A 245 -19.17 13.30 -11.76
C THR A 245 -18.51 13.24 -10.39
N ASN A 246 -17.84 14.31 -10.00
CA ASN A 246 -17.38 14.46 -8.61
C ASN A 246 -18.62 14.81 -7.74
N THR A 247 -18.99 13.91 -6.86
CA THR A 247 -20.16 14.06 -5.96
C THR A 247 -19.79 14.44 -4.54
N GLY A 248 -18.48 14.53 -4.24
CA GLY A 248 -17.97 14.93 -2.93
C GLY A 248 -17.79 16.45 -2.80
N LYS A 249 -17.11 16.85 -1.73
CA LYS A 249 -16.94 18.27 -1.35
C LYS A 249 -15.52 18.80 -1.64
N ARG A 250 -14.62 17.97 -2.16
CA ARG A 250 -13.24 18.34 -2.49
C ARG A 250 -12.99 18.19 -3.98
N ASP A 251 -12.19 19.04 -4.54
CA ASP A 251 -11.66 18.81 -5.87
C ASP A 251 -10.77 17.57 -5.88
N GLY A 252 -10.77 16.86 -7.00
CA GLY A 252 -9.98 15.66 -7.15
C GLY A 252 -9.85 15.22 -8.60
N ALA A 253 -8.83 14.44 -8.88
CA ALA A 253 -8.62 13.77 -10.15
C ALA A 253 -9.04 12.29 -10.03
N GLU A 254 -9.58 11.73 -11.09
CA GLU A 254 -9.94 10.32 -11.17
C GLU A 254 -9.25 9.66 -12.36
N VAL A 255 -8.74 8.45 -12.16
CA VAL A 255 -8.17 7.63 -13.22
C VAL A 255 -9.26 6.72 -13.77
N VAL A 256 -9.85 7.12 -14.88
CA VAL A 256 -10.87 6.31 -15.57
C VAL A 256 -10.19 5.14 -16.28
N GLN A 257 -10.64 3.92 -15.98
CA GLN A 257 -10.07 2.70 -16.52
C GLN A 257 -11.11 2.01 -17.40
N LEU A 258 -10.73 1.66 -18.63
CA LEU A 258 -11.57 0.91 -19.56
C LEU A 258 -11.01 -0.51 -19.72
N TYR A 259 -11.84 -1.50 -19.41
CA TYR A 259 -11.50 -2.91 -19.56
C TYR A 259 -12.33 -3.54 -20.69
N ILE A 260 -11.67 -4.40 -21.48
CA ILE A 260 -12.30 -5.18 -22.55
C ILE A 260 -12.15 -6.65 -22.17
N ARG A 261 -13.22 -7.40 -22.38
CA ARG A 261 -13.23 -8.85 -22.24
C ARG A 261 -13.68 -9.49 -23.53
N ASP A 262 -12.87 -10.44 -24.05
CA ASP A 262 -13.15 -11.32 -25.18
C ASP A 262 -13.68 -12.70 -24.73
#